data_ec9f702140c9d8b634b375582677e694
#
_entry.id   ec9f702140c9d8b634b375582677e694
#
_cell.length_a   1.000
_cell.length_b   1.000
_cell.length_c   1.000
_cell.angle_alpha   90.00
_cell.angle_beta   90.00
_cell.angle_gamma   90.00
#
_symmetry.space_group_name_H-M   'P 1'
#
loop_
_entity.id
_entity.type
_entity.pdbx_description
1 polymer ?
#
loop_
_entity_poly.entity_id
_entity_poly.type
_entity_poly.pdbx_seq_one_letter_code
_entity_poly.pdbx_strand_id
1 'polypeptide(L)'
;YEKKKNIEKSDEYYIKANTQIKNVLRYQPLSNQKLINNIKKNFSKENLLDYVEHNDENLIFIVGMPRSGTTLVESIVASANNIISGGELRSIYELFKSRYDEDDSDSKDSKDPGSIYLNRINFIRQDHKYFIDKLPGNFHNIGFIKKIFPKSKIIYLKRDPWDNAISLFKQFYVANIPYSASFFNIGVMYANHEEIMRFWKNEMKFDFLTIEYEKLVQNTV
;
A
#
# COMPACT_ATOMS: atom_id res chain seq x y z
N TYR A 1 -3.15 25.93 16.37
CA TYR A 1 -2.05 26.04 17.35
C TYR A 1 -0.69 25.76 16.72
N GLU A 2 -0.53 24.71 15.94
CA GLU A 2 0.73 24.40 15.24
C GLU A 2 1.18 25.57 14.35
N LYS A 3 0.28 26.12 13.53
CA LYS A 3 0.55 27.34 12.72
C LYS A 3 0.92 28.56 13.57
N LYS A 4 0.49 28.61 14.83
CA LYS A 4 0.82 29.69 15.80
C LYS A 4 2.05 29.35 16.63
N LYS A 5 2.79 28.28 16.30
CA LYS A 5 3.96 27.78 17.02
C LYS A 5 3.70 27.42 18.50
N ASN A 6 2.45 27.14 18.88
CA ASN A 6 2.11 26.66 20.20
C ASN A 6 2.05 25.12 20.18
N ILE A 7 3.22 24.51 20.22
CA ILE A 7 3.39 23.06 20.03
C ILE A 7 2.69 22.28 21.15
N GLU A 8 2.85 22.64 22.42
CA GLU A 8 2.25 21.92 23.55
C GLU A 8 0.73 21.83 23.42
N LYS A 9 0.05 22.94 23.13
CA LYS A 9 -1.38 22.92 22.90
C LYS A 9 -1.78 22.13 21.65
N SER A 10 -0.98 22.19 20.59
CA SER A 10 -1.21 21.40 19.40
C SER A 10 -1.19 19.91 19.71
N ASP A 11 -0.17 19.44 20.42
CA ASP A 11 -0.02 18.04 20.78
C ASP A 11 -1.14 17.56 21.71
N GLU A 12 -1.53 18.40 22.70
CA GLU A 12 -2.68 18.13 23.58
C GLU A 12 -3.96 17.87 22.76
N TYR A 13 -4.25 18.70 21.76
CA TYR A 13 -5.43 18.52 20.91
C TYR A 13 -5.34 17.31 20.00
N TYR A 14 -4.15 16.98 19.44
CA TYR A 14 -3.96 15.75 18.70
C TYR A 14 -4.22 14.51 19.57
N ILE A 15 -3.69 14.51 20.80
CA ILE A 15 -3.92 13.40 21.77
C ILE A 15 -5.40 13.27 22.10
N LYS A 16 -6.10 14.37 22.42
CA LYS A 16 -7.53 14.35 22.70
C LYS A 16 -8.35 13.82 21.52
N ALA A 17 -8.09 14.32 20.32
CA ALA A 17 -8.80 13.89 19.13
C ALA A 17 -8.58 12.39 18.85
N ASN A 18 -7.35 11.92 18.88
CA ASN A 18 -7.01 10.53 18.63
C ASN A 18 -7.55 9.58 19.72
N THR A 19 -7.66 10.04 20.97
CA THR A 19 -8.30 9.26 22.03
C THR A 19 -9.78 9.00 21.71
N GLN A 20 -10.50 10.00 21.21
CA GLN A 20 -11.88 9.82 20.80
C GLN A 20 -12.01 8.88 19.61
N ILE A 21 -11.17 9.05 18.58
CA ILE A 21 -11.13 8.19 17.40
C ILE A 21 -10.86 6.73 17.77
N LYS A 22 -9.88 6.48 18.64
CA LYS A 22 -9.53 5.13 19.11
C LYS A 22 -10.71 4.42 19.75
N ASN A 23 -11.53 5.13 20.54
CA ASN A 23 -12.70 4.58 21.19
C ASN A 23 -13.80 4.18 20.19
N VAL A 24 -13.92 4.92 19.08
CA VAL A 24 -14.89 4.66 18.02
C VAL A 24 -14.44 3.52 17.11
N LEU A 25 -13.19 3.55 16.64
CA LEU A 25 -12.71 2.63 15.60
C LEU A 25 -12.35 1.23 16.10
N ARG A 26 -12.12 1.04 17.40
CA ARG A 26 -11.84 -0.26 18.05
C ARG A 26 -10.88 -1.16 17.27
N TYR A 27 -9.78 -0.59 16.75
CA TYR A 27 -8.79 -1.33 16.00
C TYR A 27 -8.15 -2.46 16.82
N GLN A 28 -8.04 -3.64 16.22
CA GLN A 28 -7.42 -4.81 16.85
C GLN A 28 -6.09 -5.15 16.15
N PRO A 29 -4.93 -4.92 16.78
CA PRO A 29 -3.61 -5.18 16.19
C PRO A 29 -3.40 -6.62 15.73
N LEU A 30 -3.97 -7.60 16.45
CA LEU A 30 -3.85 -9.02 16.14
C LEU A 30 -4.50 -9.40 14.80
N SER A 31 -5.50 -8.64 14.31
CA SER A 31 -6.11 -8.92 13.00
C SER A 31 -5.13 -8.71 11.86
N ASN A 32 -4.24 -7.74 11.96
CA ASN A 32 -3.20 -7.52 10.96
C ASN A 32 -2.15 -8.64 10.94
N GLN A 33 -1.74 -9.14 12.10
CA GLN A 33 -0.82 -10.29 12.15
C GLN A 33 -1.43 -11.53 11.51
N LYS A 34 -2.72 -11.78 11.74
CA LYS A 34 -3.44 -12.88 11.07
C LYS A 34 -3.46 -12.68 9.55
N LEU A 35 -3.71 -11.44 9.09
CA LEU A 35 -3.67 -11.13 7.66
C LEU A 35 -2.30 -11.42 7.05
N ILE A 36 -1.21 -10.97 7.68
CA ILE A 36 0.17 -11.24 7.21
C ILE A 36 0.44 -12.74 7.14
N ASN A 37 0.06 -13.50 8.18
CA ASN A 37 0.25 -14.95 8.21
C ASN A 37 -0.54 -15.66 7.11
N ASN A 38 -1.77 -15.23 6.85
CA ASN A 38 -2.59 -15.76 5.75
C ASN A 38 -1.97 -15.44 4.39
N ILE A 39 -1.51 -14.21 4.18
CA ILE A 39 -0.82 -13.83 2.94
C ILE A 39 0.41 -14.71 2.73
N LYS A 40 1.28 -14.85 3.72
CA LYS A 40 2.47 -15.71 3.63
C LYS A 40 2.11 -17.16 3.30
N LYS A 41 1.07 -17.70 3.93
CA LYS A 41 0.58 -19.05 3.67
C LYS A 41 0.09 -19.20 2.22
N ASN A 42 -0.69 -18.25 1.72
CA ASN A 42 -1.26 -18.26 0.37
C ASN A 42 -0.21 -18.10 -0.74
N PHE A 43 0.91 -17.45 -0.43
CA PHE A 43 2.03 -17.25 -1.38
C PHE A 43 3.25 -18.13 -1.05
N SER A 44 3.15 -19.10 -0.13
CA SER A 44 4.17 -20.13 0.01
C SER A 44 4.20 -21.01 -1.24
N LYS A 45 5.37 -21.61 -1.53
CA LYS A 45 5.59 -22.40 -2.76
C LYS A 45 4.59 -23.53 -3.00
N GLU A 46 3.88 -23.95 -1.97
CA GLU A 46 2.96 -25.09 -1.99
C GLU A 46 1.52 -24.73 -2.39
N ASN A 47 1.13 -23.45 -2.31
CA ASN A 47 -0.26 -23.00 -2.45
C ASN A 47 -0.47 -21.97 -3.56
N LEU A 48 0.35 -22.00 -4.60
CA LEU A 48 0.22 -21.04 -5.70
C LEU A 48 -0.96 -21.40 -6.59
N LEU A 49 -2.03 -20.60 -6.52
CA LEU A 49 -3.12 -20.67 -7.49
C LEU A 49 -2.61 -20.31 -8.89
N ASP A 50 -3.09 -21.03 -9.89
CA ASP A 50 -2.82 -20.71 -11.29
C ASP A 50 -3.61 -19.47 -11.71
N TYR A 51 -2.89 -18.47 -12.20
CA TYR A 51 -3.45 -17.27 -12.80
C TYR A 51 -3.01 -17.17 -14.25
N VAL A 52 -3.83 -16.52 -15.07
CA VAL A 52 -3.40 -16.06 -16.39
C VAL A 52 -2.41 -14.92 -16.19
N GLU A 53 -1.18 -15.09 -16.68
CA GLU A 53 -0.14 -14.09 -16.60
C GLU A 53 -0.27 -13.07 -17.74
N HIS A 54 -0.26 -11.79 -17.38
CA HIS A 54 -0.22 -10.69 -18.35
C HIS A 54 1.16 -10.05 -18.36
N ASN A 55 1.82 -10.08 -19.49
CA ASN A 55 3.17 -9.56 -19.67
C ASN A 55 3.22 -8.03 -19.89
N ASP A 56 2.37 -7.26 -19.20
CA ASP A 56 2.44 -5.80 -19.26
C ASP A 56 3.59 -5.28 -18.36
N GLU A 57 4.72 -4.96 -18.99
CA GLU A 57 5.90 -4.41 -18.32
C GLU A 57 5.80 -2.90 -18.02
N ASN A 58 4.72 -2.27 -18.45
CA ASN A 58 4.52 -0.83 -18.35
C ASN A 58 3.65 -0.43 -17.13
N LEU A 59 3.24 -1.40 -16.32
CA LEU A 59 2.57 -1.16 -15.06
C LEU A 59 3.59 -0.86 -13.96
N ILE A 60 3.36 0.22 -13.22
CA ILE A 60 4.18 0.68 -12.10
C ILE A 60 3.28 0.76 -10.87
N PHE A 61 3.59 -0.02 -9.84
CA PHE A 61 2.89 0.03 -8.57
C PHE A 61 3.75 0.74 -7.52
N ILE A 62 3.21 1.80 -6.92
CA ILE A 62 3.89 2.55 -5.84
C ILE A 62 3.25 2.16 -4.52
N VAL A 63 4.06 1.56 -3.64
CA VAL A 63 3.62 0.98 -2.37
C VAL A 63 4.46 1.47 -1.19
N GLY A 64 3.93 1.31 0.02
CA GLY A 64 4.62 1.66 1.26
C GLY A 64 3.64 1.93 2.39
N MET A 65 4.13 2.34 3.54
CA MET A 65 3.23 2.84 4.58
C MET A 65 2.51 4.12 4.11
N PRO A 66 1.26 4.34 4.48
CA PRO A 66 0.65 5.66 4.32
C PRO A 66 1.56 6.72 4.96
N ARG A 67 1.66 7.89 4.35
CA ARG A 67 2.56 8.99 4.78
C ARG A 67 4.06 8.73 4.61
N SER A 68 4.45 7.72 3.85
CA SER A 68 5.86 7.48 3.52
C SER A 68 6.40 8.31 2.36
N GLY A 69 5.59 9.15 1.71
CA GLY A 69 5.99 9.96 0.57
C GLY A 69 5.59 9.38 -0.80
N THR A 70 4.71 8.39 -0.83
CA THR A 70 4.23 7.76 -2.07
C THR A 70 3.66 8.76 -3.07
N THR A 71 2.93 9.80 -2.61
CA THR A 71 2.39 10.85 -3.49
C THR A 71 3.49 11.73 -4.10
N LEU A 72 4.57 12.01 -3.37
CA LEU A 72 5.71 12.75 -3.92
C LEU A 72 6.36 11.96 -5.06
N VAL A 73 6.63 10.68 -4.83
CA VAL A 73 7.24 9.81 -5.85
C VAL A 73 6.31 9.61 -7.05
N GLU A 74 5.00 9.45 -6.81
CA GLU A 74 3.99 9.43 -7.87
C GLU A 74 4.09 10.68 -8.76
N SER A 75 4.14 11.87 -8.15
CA SER A 75 4.24 13.14 -8.89
C SER A 75 5.53 13.26 -9.68
N ILE A 76 6.66 12.81 -9.09
CA ILE A 76 7.97 12.82 -9.77
C ILE A 76 7.94 11.87 -10.98
N VAL A 77 7.45 10.64 -10.81
CA VAL A 77 7.42 9.66 -11.89
C VAL A 77 6.42 10.07 -12.97
N ALA A 78 5.25 10.60 -12.58
CA ALA A 78 4.22 11.06 -13.52
C ALA A 78 4.61 12.33 -14.29
N SER A 79 5.66 13.05 -13.88
CA SER A 79 6.16 14.21 -14.63
C SER A 79 6.90 13.82 -15.92
N ALA A 80 7.26 12.54 -16.07
CA ALA A 80 7.93 12.07 -17.28
C ALA A 80 6.92 11.85 -18.43
N ASN A 81 7.40 11.99 -19.66
CA ASN A 81 6.58 11.83 -20.85
C ASN A 81 6.00 10.39 -20.96
N ASN A 82 4.78 10.29 -21.47
CA ASN A 82 4.08 9.02 -21.71
C ASN A 82 3.78 8.20 -20.43
N ILE A 83 3.75 8.85 -19.27
CA ILE A 83 3.35 8.24 -18.00
C ILE A 83 2.08 8.93 -17.50
N ILE A 84 1.09 8.14 -17.11
CA ILE A 84 -0.12 8.63 -16.45
C ILE A 84 -0.32 7.92 -15.12
N SER A 85 -0.82 8.64 -14.13
CA SER A 85 -1.20 8.05 -12.84
C SER A 85 -2.70 7.86 -12.74
N GLY A 86 -3.10 6.68 -12.28
CA GLY A 86 -4.47 6.37 -11.87
C GLY A 86 -4.78 6.77 -10.43
N GLY A 87 -3.78 7.24 -9.66
CA GLY A 87 -3.93 7.55 -8.25
C GLY A 87 -4.13 6.30 -7.38
N GLU A 88 -4.97 6.39 -6.36
CA GLU A 88 -5.23 5.31 -5.40
C GLU A 88 -6.38 4.40 -5.86
N LEU A 89 -6.05 3.42 -6.70
CA LEU A 89 -7.03 2.45 -7.20
C LEU A 89 -7.19 1.29 -6.21
N ARG A 90 -8.45 0.96 -5.89
CA ARG A 90 -8.77 -0.20 -5.05
C ARG A 90 -8.86 -1.50 -5.84
N SER A 91 -8.70 -1.46 -7.16
CA SER A 91 -8.93 -2.60 -8.05
C SER A 91 -8.12 -3.84 -7.69
N ILE A 92 -6.84 -3.70 -7.38
CA ILE A 92 -6.00 -4.84 -6.94
C ILE A 92 -6.52 -5.43 -5.62
N TYR A 93 -6.83 -4.60 -4.64
CA TYR A 93 -7.37 -5.05 -3.35
C TYR A 93 -8.71 -5.79 -3.52
N GLU A 94 -9.62 -5.26 -4.34
CA GLU A 94 -10.93 -5.86 -4.59
C GLU A 94 -10.82 -7.21 -5.30
N LEU A 95 -9.96 -7.31 -6.34
CA LEU A 95 -9.70 -8.55 -7.04
C LEU A 95 -9.01 -9.58 -6.15
N PHE A 96 -8.07 -9.16 -5.31
CA PHE A 96 -7.45 -10.05 -4.33
C PHE A 96 -8.49 -10.56 -3.33
N LYS A 97 -9.28 -9.65 -2.74
CA LYS A 97 -10.31 -10.00 -1.77
C LYS A 97 -11.31 -11.00 -2.34
N SER A 98 -11.86 -10.73 -3.51
CA SER A 98 -12.84 -11.62 -4.17
C SER A 98 -12.30 -13.04 -4.41
N ARG A 99 -10.98 -13.19 -4.54
CA ARG A 99 -10.35 -14.49 -4.80
C ARG A 99 -10.03 -15.29 -3.54
N TYR A 100 -9.69 -14.59 -2.45
CA TYR A 100 -9.21 -15.20 -1.20
C TYR A 100 -10.22 -15.09 -0.05
N ASP A 101 -11.37 -14.43 -0.25
CA ASP A 101 -12.44 -14.37 0.75
C ASP A 101 -13.25 -15.67 0.68
N GLU A 102 -13.27 -16.42 1.78
CA GLU A 102 -13.96 -17.72 1.86
C GLU A 102 -15.49 -17.54 1.81
N ASP A 103 -15.99 -16.35 2.21
CA ASP A 103 -17.41 -16.05 2.29
C ASP A 103 -18.05 -15.67 0.94
N ASP A 104 -17.26 -15.43 -0.11
CA ASP A 104 -17.73 -15.00 -1.43
C ASP A 104 -17.51 -16.09 -2.49
N SER A 105 -18.33 -17.15 -2.41
CA SER A 105 -18.24 -18.31 -3.30
C SER A 105 -18.57 -18.00 -4.76
N ASP A 106 -19.38 -16.95 -5.01
CA ASP A 106 -19.85 -16.59 -6.36
C ASP A 106 -18.81 -15.80 -7.16
N SER A 107 -17.81 -15.21 -6.51
CA SER A 107 -16.79 -14.39 -7.17
C SER A 107 -15.51 -15.16 -7.56
N LYS A 108 -15.41 -16.43 -7.17
CA LYS A 108 -14.21 -17.28 -7.43
C LYS A 108 -14.00 -17.63 -8.92
N ASP A 109 -14.94 -17.25 -9.80
CA ASP A 109 -15.00 -17.77 -11.17
C ASP A 109 -14.10 -17.06 -12.19
N SER A 110 -13.51 -15.93 -11.85
CA SER A 110 -12.59 -15.27 -12.79
C SER A 110 -11.17 -15.83 -12.68
N LYS A 111 -10.82 -16.75 -13.60
CA LYS A 111 -9.44 -17.23 -13.75
C LYS A 111 -8.49 -16.15 -14.25
N ASP A 112 -8.99 -14.99 -14.65
CA ASP A 112 -8.21 -13.92 -15.25
C ASP A 112 -8.50 -12.54 -14.61
N PRO A 113 -8.04 -12.33 -13.37
CA PRO A 113 -8.13 -11.03 -12.71
C PRO A 113 -7.29 -9.95 -13.40
N GLY A 114 -6.27 -10.34 -14.15
CA GLY A 114 -5.42 -9.42 -14.89
C GLY A 114 -6.18 -8.70 -16.00
N SER A 115 -6.96 -9.42 -16.82
CA SER A 115 -7.84 -8.79 -17.84
C SER A 115 -8.85 -7.85 -17.21
N ILE A 116 -9.44 -8.22 -16.07
CA ILE A 116 -10.39 -7.34 -15.36
C ILE A 116 -9.70 -6.05 -14.93
N TYR A 117 -8.50 -6.15 -14.35
CA TYR A 117 -7.72 -4.99 -13.95
C TYR A 117 -7.37 -4.10 -15.15
N LEU A 118 -6.83 -4.68 -16.22
CA LEU A 118 -6.47 -3.95 -17.44
C LEU A 118 -7.67 -3.23 -18.05
N ASN A 119 -8.83 -3.87 -18.12
CA ASN A 119 -10.06 -3.24 -18.62
C ASN A 119 -10.48 -2.04 -17.75
N ARG A 120 -10.32 -2.13 -16.41
CA ARG A 120 -10.66 -1.02 -15.51
C ARG A 120 -9.74 0.19 -15.70
N ILE A 121 -8.45 -0.03 -15.94
CA ILE A 121 -7.47 1.05 -16.08
C ILE A 121 -7.41 1.63 -17.49
N ASN A 122 -7.84 0.91 -18.53
CA ASN A 122 -7.74 1.35 -19.94
C ASN A 122 -8.36 2.72 -20.18
N PHE A 123 -9.49 3.02 -19.52
CA PHE A 123 -10.14 4.33 -19.64
C PHE A 123 -9.26 5.48 -19.13
N ILE A 124 -8.46 5.23 -18.08
CA ILE A 124 -7.54 6.23 -17.50
C ILE A 124 -6.24 6.26 -18.28
N ARG A 125 -5.72 5.06 -18.63
CA ARG A 125 -4.42 4.90 -19.30
C ARG A 125 -4.40 5.51 -20.69
N GLN A 126 -5.51 5.39 -21.45
CA GLN A 126 -5.61 5.89 -22.82
C GLN A 126 -4.36 5.47 -23.67
N ASP A 127 -3.75 6.44 -24.36
CA ASP A 127 -2.57 6.21 -25.21
C ASP A 127 -1.23 6.28 -24.47
N HIS A 128 -1.25 6.45 -23.13
CA HIS A 128 0.00 6.51 -22.36
C HIS A 128 0.67 5.14 -22.28
N LYS A 129 1.98 5.12 -22.51
CA LYS A 129 2.75 3.88 -22.46
C LYS A 129 2.80 3.30 -21.06
N TYR A 130 3.07 4.14 -20.04
CA TYR A 130 3.20 3.70 -18.67
C TYR A 130 2.02 4.12 -17.82
N PHE A 131 1.62 3.24 -16.91
CA PHE A 131 0.53 3.49 -15.98
C PHE A 131 0.99 3.30 -14.54
N ILE A 132 0.71 4.28 -13.68
CA ILE A 132 1.00 4.22 -12.25
C ILE A 132 -0.28 3.90 -11.49
N ASP A 133 -0.26 2.83 -10.68
CA ASP A 133 -1.22 2.57 -9.61
C ASP A 133 -0.52 2.84 -8.27
N LYS A 134 -0.87 3.94 -7.62
CA LYS A 134 -0.29 4.33 -6.34
C LYS A 134 -1.31 4.12 -5.23
N LEU A 135 -1.35 2.93 -4.66
CA LEU A 135 -2.06 2.65 -3.43
C LEU A 135 -1.06 2.15 -2.39
N PRO A 136 -0.75 2.95 -1.35
CA PRO A 136 0.23 2.55 -0.33
C PRO A 136 0.00 1.15 0.19
N GLY A 137 -1.24 0.79 0.56
CA GLY A 137 -1.62 -0.52 1.10
C GLY A 137 -1.44 -1.72 0.17
N ASN A 138 -1.16 -1.51 -1.12
CA ASN A 138 -0.86 -2.61 -2.05
C ASN A 138 0.42 -3.38 -1.72
N PHE A 139 1.18 -2.96 -0.70
CA PHE A 139 2.27 -3.78 -0.17
C PHE A 139 1.80 -5.15 0.35
N HIS A 140 0.55 -5.29 0.78
CA HIS A 140 -0.06 -6.58 1.12
C HIS A 140 -0.27 -7.47 -0.11
N ASN A 141 -0.47 -6.86 -1.27
CA ASN A 141 -0.90 -7.51 -2.50
C ASN A 141 0.23 -7.72 -3.52
N ILE A 142 1.50 -7.47 -3.17
CA ILE A 142 2.64 -7.60 -4.09
C ILE A 142 2.71 -9.01 -4.69
N GLY A 143 2.48 -10.05 -3.90
CA GLY A 143 2.43 -11.42 -4.39
C GLY A 143 1.37 -11.63 -5.46
N PHE A 144 0.17 -11.11 -5.26
CA PHE A 144 -0.91 -11.16 -6.23
C PHE A 144 -0.58 -10.35 -7.49
N ILE A 145 -0.07 -9.12 -7.34
CA ILE A 145 0.38 -8.28 -8.46
C ILE A 145 1.41 -9.03 -9.31
N LYS A 146 2.43 -9.61 -8.67
CA LYS A 146 3.50 -10.33 -9.38
C LYS A 146 3.05 -11.63 -10.01
N LYS A 147 1.96 -12.23 -9.53
CA LYS A 147 1.35 -13.40 -10.15
C LYS A 147 0.60 -13.07 -11.43
N ILE A 148 -0.20 -12.00 -11.42
CA ILE A 148 -0.98 -11.60 -12.60
C ILE A 148 -0.18 -10.73 -13.58
N PHE A 149 0.80 -9.96 -13.06
CA PHE A 149 1.67 -9.06 -13.84
C PHE A 149 3.15 -9.27 -13.47
N PRO A 150 3.77 -10.38 -13.87
CA PRO A 150 5.13 -10.73 -13.45
C PRO A 150 6.18 -9.68 -13.83
N LYS A 151 5.98 -8.96 -14.95
CA LYS A 151 6.88 -7.92 -15.45
C LYS A 151 6.60 -6.51 -14.92
N SER A 152 5.53 -6.32 -14.12
CA SER A 152 5.22 -5.03 -13.50
C SER A 152 6.37 -4.54 -12.62
N LYS A 153 6.51 -3.21 -12.52
CA LYS A 153 7.52 -2.57 -11.69
C LYS A 153 6.91 -2.20 -10.34
N ILE A 154 7.64 -2.48 -9.27
CA ILE A 154 7.24 -2.10 -7.91
C ILE A 154 8.22 -1.03 -7.41
N ILE A 155 7.70 0.09 -6.96
CA ILE A 155 8.44 1.13 -6.24
C ILE A 155 7.98 1.11 -4.78
N TYR A 156 8.91 0.78 -3.90
CA TYR A 156 8.66 0.70 -2.47
C TYR A 156 9.21 1.92 -1.75
N LEU A 157 8.34 2.68 -1.11
CA LEU A 157 8.70 3.84 -0.30
C LEU A 157 8.93 3.45 1.14
N LYS A 158 10.14 3.75 1.62
CA LYS A 158 10.54 3.61 3.02
C LYS A 158 10.75 4.99 3.63
N ARG A 159 10.27 5.18 4.85
CA ARG A 159 10.43 6.40 5.64
C ARG A 159 10.83 6.06 7.06
N ASP A 160 11.54 6.97 7.72
CA ASP A 160 11.82 6.85 9.15
C ASP A 160 10.55 6.51 9.93
N PRO A 161 10.58 5.48 10.81
CA PRO A 161 9.38 5.01 11.50
C PRO A 161 8.77 6.05 12.43
N TRP A 162 9.57 6.92 13.06
CA TRP A 162 9.06 7.98 13.93
C TRP A 162 8.42 9.10 13.15
N ASP A 163 9.06 9.55 12.07
CA ASP A 163 8.52 10.59 11.20
C ASP A 163 7.22 10.12 10.51
N ASN A 164 7.18 8.86 10.12
CA ASN A 164 5.99 8.24 9.58
C ASN A 164 4.87 8.19 10.63
N ALA A 165 5.19 7.73 11.85
CA ALA A 165 4.22 7.62 12.94
C ALA A 165 3.65 8.97 13.36
N ILE A 166 4.48 9.99 13.50
CA ILE A 166 4.04 11.36 13.81
C ILE A 166 3.14 11.89 12.70
N SER A 167 3.51 11.68 11.43
CA SER A 167 2.71 12.12 10.29
C SER A 167 1.36 11.41 10.21
N LEU A 168 1.29 10.13 10.55
CA LEU A 168 0.04 9.35 10.66
C LEU A 168 -0.82 9.85 11.81
N PHE A 169 -0.24 10.03 12.99
CA PHE A 169 -0.95 10.43 14.19
C PHE A 169 -1.55 11.84 14.09
N LYS A 170 -0.90 12.74 13.39
CA LYS A 170 -1.38 14.11 13.12
C LYS A 170 -2.45 14.20 12.04
N GLN A 171 -2.65 13.13 11.26
CA GLN A 171 -3.64 13.12 10.18
C GLN A 171 -4.95 12.51 10.65
N PHE A 172 -6.05 13.20 10.38
CA PHE A 172 -7.39 12.67 10.65
C PHE A 172 -7.86 11.73 9.53
N TYR A 173 -8.06 10.45 9.87
CA TYR A 173 -8.58 9.44 8.95
C TYR A 173 -9.94 8.93 9.44
N VAL A 174 -11.00 9.16 8.68
CA VAL A 174 -12.39 8.87 9.11
C VAL A 174 -12.73 7.38 9.13
N ALA A 175 -12.01 6.46 8.62
CA ALA A 175 -12.26 5.01 8.72
C ALA A 175 -11.19 4.13 8.07
N ASN A 176 -10.39 4.66 7.16
CA ASN A 176 -9.56 3.85 6.29
C ASN A 176 -8.23 3.41 6.93
N ILE A 177 -7.79 4.09 7.99
CA ILE A 177 -6.53 3.81 8.67
C ILE A 177 -6.76 3.81 10.20
N PRO A 178 -7.47 2.80 10.72
CA PRO A 178 -7.92 2.79 12.12
C PRO A 178 -6.78 2.69 13.14
N TYR A 179 -5.61 2.23 12.74
CA TYR A 179 -4.43 2.17 13.60
C TYR A 179 -3.77 3.54 13.82
N SER A 180 -4.07 4.55 13.01
CA SER A 180 -3.39 5.87 13.07
C SER A 180 -3.62 6.63 14.37
N ALA A 181 -4.67 6.31 15.11
CA ALA A 181 -5.04 6.99 16.35
C ALA A 181 -4.21 6.56 17.60
N SER A 182 -3.20 5.71 17.43
CA SER A 182 -2.38 5.20 18.53
C SER A 182 -0.97 4.89 18.07
N PHE A 183 0.05 5.50 18.71
CA PHE A 183 1.46 5.18 18.40
C PHE A 183 1.78 3.70 18.57
N PHE A 184 1.19 3.04 19.56
CA PHE A 184 1.34 1.59 19.72
C PHE A 184 0.82 0.83 18.49
N ASN A 185 -0.39 1.16 18.03
CA ASN A 185 -1.00 0.51 16.87
C ASN A 185 -0.24 0.82 15.57
N ILE A 186 0.26 2.04 15.42
CA ILE A 186 1.12 2.43 14.30
C ILE A 186 2.41 1.60 14.32
N GLY A 187 3.04 1.44 15.49
CA GLY A 187 4.25 0.64 15.65
C GLY A 187 4.03 -0.83 15.28
N VAL A 188 2.92 -1.43 15.74
CA VAL A 188 2.55 -2.81 15.34
C VAL A 188 2.33 -2.91 13.84
N MET A 189 1.62 -1.95 13.23
CA MET A 189 1.39 -1.94 11.79
C MET A 189 2.69 -1.77 11.00
N TYR A 190 3.60 -0.91 11.48
CA TYR A 190 4.92 -0.72 10.87
C TYR A 190 5.76 -2.01 10.93
N ALA A 191 5.76 -2.71 12.07
CA ALA A 191 6.46 -3.99 12.20
C ALA A 191 5.90 -5.05 11.24
N ASN A 192 4.57 -5.15 11.13
CA ASN A 192 3.89 -6.03 10.20
C ASN A 192 4.23 -5.69 8.73
N HIS A 193 4.28 -4.40 8.40
CA HIS A 193 4.69 -3.93 7.07
C HIS A 193 6.13 -4.33 6.75
N GLU A 194 7.08 -4.11 7.66
CA GLU A 194 8.48 -4.53 7.47
C GLU A 194 8.60 -6.07 7.34
N GLU A 195 7.78 -6.83 8.07
CA GLU A 195 7.75 -8.28 7.99
C GLU A 195 7.32 -8.77 6.61
N ILE A 196 6.19 -8.25 6.08
CA ILE A 196 5.69 -8.68 4.78
C ILE A 196 6.62 -8.22 3.64
N MET A 197 7.21 -7.02 3.72
CA MET A 197 8.17 -6.55 2.72
C MET A 197 9.44 -7.39 2.69
N ARG A 198 9.93 -7.86 3.85
CA ARG A 198 11.04 -8.81 3.93
C ARG A 198 10.68 -10.16 3.32
N PHE A 199 9.45 -10.66 3.54
CA PHE A 199 8.96 -11.88 2.92
C PHE A 199 8.97 -11.77 1.40
N TRP A 200 8.41 -10.71 0.83
CA TRP A 200 8.41 -10.49 -0.62
C TRP A 200 9.83 -10.46 -1.20
N LYS A 201 10.75 -9.76 -0.53
CA LYS A 201 12.11 -9.61 -1.01
C LYS A 201 12.96 -10.86 -0.84
N ASN A 202 12.93 -11.46 0.34
CA ASN A 202 13.90 -12.49 0.72
C ASN A 202 13.42 -13.91 0.43
N GLU A 203 12.14 -14.20 0.62
CA GLU A 203 11.58 -15.53 0.42
C GLU A 203 11.01 -15.69 -0.99
N MET A 204 10.20 -14.73 -1.44
CA MET A 204 9.62 -14.74 -2.78
C MET A 204 10.58 -14.25 -3.87
N LYS A 205 11.69 -13.60 -3.49
CA LYS A 205 12.73 -13.07 -4.41
C LYS A 205 12.18 -12.06 -5.42
N PHE A 206 11.11 -11.35 -5.06
CA PHE A 206 10.60 -10.28 -5.92
C PHE A 206 11.53 -9.09 -5.92
N ASP A 207 11.79 -8.56 -7.11
CA ASP A 207 12.58 -7.35 -7.28
C ASP A 207 11.69 -6.12 -7.22
N PHE A 208 12.13 -5.10 -6.48
CA PHE A 208 11.49 -3.79 -6.41
C PHE A 208 12.49 -2.69 -6.08
N LEU A 209 12.27 -1.52 -6.67
CA LEU A 209 13.06 -0.32 -6.38
C LEU A 209 12.66 0.21 -4.99
N THR A 210 13.60 0.21 -4.06
CA THR A 210 13.39 0.82 -2.74
C THR A 210 13.87 2.27 -2.74
N ILE A 211 13.01 3.20 -2.37
CA ILE A 211 13.31 4.63 -2.21
C ILE A 211 13.17 5.01 -0.74
N GLU A 212 14.22 5.54 -0.15
CA GLU A 212 14.21 6.13 1.18
C GLU A 212 13.80 7.60 1.07
N TYR A 213 12.69 7.96 1.70
CA TYR A 213 12.09 9.30 1.61
C TYR A 213 13.08 10.40 2.00
N GLU A 214 13.83 10.21 3.07
CA GLU A 214 14.79 11.17 3.60
C GLU A 214 15.91 11.47 2.59
N LYS A 215 16.41 10.42 1.92
CA LYS A 215 17.42 10.58 0.86
C LYS A 215 16.86 11.27 -0.37
N LEU A 216 15.61 10.97 -0.73
CA LEU A 216 14.94 11.61 -1.85
C LEU A 216 14.84 13.12 -1.64
N VAL A 217 14.33 13.56 -0.48
CA VAL A 217 14.11 15.00 -0.21
C VAL A 217 15.42 15.78 0.02
N GLN A 218 16.49 15.11 0.46
CA GLN A 218 17.80 15.75 0.62
C GLN A 218 18.53 15.96 -0.73
N ASN A 219 18.26 15.12 -1.72
CA ASN A 219 18.95 15.14 -3.01
C ASN A 219 18.09 15.74 -4.13
N THR A 220 16.91 16.25 -3.83
CA THR A 220 16.07 16.98 -4.78
C THR A 220 16.54 18.45 -4.79
N VAL A 221 17.55 18.76 -5.59
CA VAL A 221 17.95 20.13 -5.91
C VAL A 221 17.62 20.38 -7.37
#